data_f255766d413f776ec1de62a5a6baf76c
#
_entry.id   f255766d413f776ec1de62a5a6baf76c
#
_cell.length_a   1.000
_cell.length_b   1.000
_cell.length_c   1.000
_cell.angle_alpha   90.00
_cell.angle_beta   90.00
_cell.angle_gamma   90.00
#
_symmetry.space_group_name_H-M   'P 1'
#
loop_
_entity.id
_entity.type
_entity.pdbx_description
1 polymer ?
#
loop_
_entity_poly.entity_id
_entity_poly.type
_entity_poly.pdbx_seq_one_letter_code
_entity_poly.pdbx_strand_id
1 'polypeptide(L)'
;MTGQMEGKRGLIMGVANERSIAWGIAKAMAEAGAELAFTYQGDAFGSRLKPLAESVGSDFMVDVDVTDDASLDAAFEALSARWPTIDFVVHAIAFSDKNELTGRFLNTSRANFRNSLDISCYSLIEVARRAHPLMVENGGTILTLTYQGSNRVTPFYNVMGVAKAALEAAVRYLANDLGPESIRVNAISPGPMKTLAGAAIGGARKTYKHTDMNAPLRSNATLEAVGGTAVYLASDAGACTTGEIIRVDGGYHVLGMPQPDNI
;
A
#
# COMPACT_ATOMS: atom_id res chain seq x y z
N MET A 1 -18.78 -1.34 -10.58
CA MET A 1 -18.49 -0.90 -9.18
C MET A 1 -18.87 0.56 -8.93
N THR A 2 -19.63 1.15 -9.82
CA THR A 2 -20.08 2.55 -9.71
C THR A 2 -20.94 2.73 -8.43
N GLY A 3 -20.64 3.75 -7.63
CA GLY A 3 -21.38 4.11 -6.42
C GLY A 3 -21.06 3.33 -5.13
N GLN A 4 -20.17 2.33 -5.17
CA GLN A 4 -19.82 1.57 -3.94
C GLN A 4 -19.05 2.42 -2.91
N MET A 5 -18.44 3.52 -3.34
CA MET A 5 -17.68 4.45 -2.50
C MET A 5 -18.33 5.85 -2.49
N GLU A 6 -19.59 5.95 -2.91
CA GLU A 6 -20.32 7.24 -2.95
C GLU A 6 -20.36 7.88 -1.57
N GLY A 7 -19.95 9.15 -1.47
CA GLY A 7 -19.87 9.90 -0.21
C GLY A 7 -18.71 9.51 0.72
N LYS A 8 -17.90 8.51 0.37
CA LYS A 8 -16.71 8.13 1.15
C LYS A 8 -15.54 9.08 0.85
N ARG A 9 -14.80 9.44 1.88
CA ARG A 9 -13.64 10.35 1.83
C ARG A 9 -12.40 9.68 2.37
N GLY A 10 -11.26 9.87 1.72
CA GLY A 10 -10.06 9.25 2.26
C GLY A 10 -8.74 9.75 1.70
N LEU A 11 -7.69 9.33 2.40
CA LEU A 11 -6.31 9.70 2.15
C LEU A 11 -5.58 8.60 1.37
N ILE A 12 -4.93 8.98 0.28
CA ILE A 12 -4.05 8.11 -0.51
C ILE A 12 -2.60 8.56 -0.35
N MET A 13 -1.75 7.66 0.13
CA MET A 13 -0.33 7.90 0.33
C MET A 13 0.52 7.03 -0.61
N GLY A 14 1.59 7.59 -1.19
CA GLY A 14 2.58 6.83 -1.96
C GLY A 14 2.37 6.78 -3.48
N VAL A 15 1.65 7.75 -4.06
CA VAL A 15 1.57 7.91 -5.52
C VAL A 15 2.83 8.59 -6.02
N ALA A 16 3.66 7.86 -6.77
CA ALA A 16 4.88 8.38 -7.39
C ALA A 16 4.69 8.74 -8.88
N ASN A 17 3.78 8.06 -9.56
CA ASN A 17 3.39 8.29 -10.95
C ASN A 17 2.16 7.41 -11.31
N GLU A 18 1.73 7.46 -12.58
CA GLU A 18 0.59 6.71 -13.12
C GLU A 18 0.72 5.17 -13.05
N ARG A 19 1.93 4.65 -12.82
CA ARG A 19 2.20 3.21 -12.67
C ARG A 19 2.23 2.75 -11.22
N SER A 20 2.08 3.66 -10.26
CA SER A 20 2.05 3.32 -8.84
C SER A 20 0.83 2.48 -8.51
N ILE A 21 0.98 1.49 -7.64
CA ILE A 21 -0.15 0.72 -7.13
C ILE A 21 -1.14 1.65 -6.42
N ALA A 22 -0.64 2.60 -5.63
CA ALA A 22 -1.46 3.63 -4.99
C ALA A 22 -2.30 4.43 -6.00
N TRP A 23 -1.77 4.70 -7.21
CA TRP A 23 -2.54 5.35 -8.25
C TRP A 23 -3.67 4.46 -8.80
N GLY A 24 -3.38 3.17 -9.05
CA GLY A 24 -4.42 2.22 -9.46
C GLY A 24 -5.55 2.11 -8.45
N ILE A 25 -5.22 2.12 -7.15
CA ILE A 25 -6.19 2.14 -6.06
C ILE A 25 -6.98 3.45 -6.06
N ALA A 26 -6.30 4.60 -6.12
CA ALA A 26 -6.93 5.93 -6.13
C ALA A 26 -7.94 6.06 -7.28
N LYS A 27 -7.52 5.68 -8.51
CA LYS A 27 -8.38 5.71 -9.68
C LYS A 27 -9.64 4.85 -9.51
N ALA A 28 -9.48 3.61 -9.04
CA ALA A 28 -10.61 2.71 -8.81
C ALA A 28 -11.58 3.23 -7.74
N MET A 29 -11.06 3.83 -6.66
CA MET A 29 -11.88 4.42 -5.60
C MET A 29 -12.63 5.67 -6.08
N ALA A 30 -11.98 6.55 -6.85
CA ALA A 30 -12.63 7.70 -7.47
C ALA A 30 -13.73 7.28 -8.47
N GLU A 31 -13.45 6.30 -9.34
CA GLU A 31 -14.44 5.72 -10.28
C GLU A 31 -15.61 5.05 -9.54
N ALA A 32 -15.40 4.60 -8.29
CA ALA A 32 -16.44 4.07 -7.41
C ALA A 32 -17.21 5.16 -6.63
N GLY A 33 -16.82 6.44 -6.75
CA GLY A 33 -17.54 7.59 -6.16
C GLY A 33 -16.85 8.22 -4.93
N ALA A 34 -15.64 7.82 -4.57
CA ALA A 34 -14.93 8.38 -3.43
C ALA A 34 -14.34 9.77 -3.71
N GLU A 35 -14.33 10.64 -2.69
CA GLU A 35 -13.53 11.87 -2.65
C GLU A 35 -12.14 11.57 -2.10
N LEU A 36 -11.08 12.04 -2.78
CA LEU A 36 -9.70 11.69 -2.45
C LEU A 36 -8.86 12.89 -2.01
N ALA A 37 -8.04 12.66 -0.98
CA ALA A 37 -6.92 13.50 -0.61
C ALA A 37 -5.61 12.73 -0.85
N PHE A 38 -4.51 13.42 -1.11
CA PHE A 38 -3.22 12.81 -1.41
C PHE A 38 -2.09 13.35 -0.55
N THR A 39 -1.10 12.50 -0.27
CA THR A 39 0.21 12.95 0.21
C THR A 39 1.30 12.64 -0.83
N TYR A 40 2.35 13.44 -0.79
CA TYR A 40 3.58 13.23 -1.58
C TYR A 40 4.79 13.60 -0.72
N GLN A 41 6.00 13.28 -1.15
CA GLN A 41 7.24 13.66 -0.48
C GLN A 41 8.12 14.46 -1.44
N GLY A 42 8.21 15.77 -1.19
CA GLY A 42 9.04 16.72 -1.93
C GLY A 42 8.51 17.07 -3.33
N ASP A 43 9.02 18.19 -3.86
CA ASP A 43 8.52 18.85 -5.07
C ASP A 43 8.48 17.95 -6.31
N ALA A 44 9.46 17.04 -6.44
CA ALA A 44 9.54 16.15 -7.60
C ALA A 44 8.37 15.17 -7.70
N PHE A 45 7.87 14.65 -6.55
CA PHE A 45 6.68 13.83 -6.51
C PHE A 45 5.40 14.67 -6.57
N GLY A 46 5.37 15.83 -5.90
CA GLY A 46 4.25 16.76 -5.95
C GLY A 46 3.91 17.19 -7.38
N SER A 47 4.92 17.55 -8.17
CA SER A 47 4.74 17.95 -9.58
C SER A 47 4.18 16.82 -10.46
N ARG A 48 4.50 15.55 -10.16
CA ARG A 48 3.97 14.39 -10.90
C ARG A 48 2.57 14.00 -10.44
N LEU A 49 2.29 14.17 -9.15
CA LEU A 49 1.00 13.83 -8.55
C LEU A 49 -0.08 14.82 -8.97
N LYS A 50 0.23 16.11 -9.07
CA LYS A 50 -0.74 17.17 -9.34
C LYS A 50 -1.70 16.87 -10.51
N PRO A 51 -1.22 16.58 -11.74
CA PRO A 51 -2.12 16.27 -12.84
C PRO A 51 -2.92 14.99 -12.64
N LEU A 52 -2.41 14.02 -11.88
CA LEU A 52 -3.12 12.80 -11.52
C LEU A 52 -4.26 13.10 -10.53
N ALA A 53 -3.99 13.86 -9.46
CA ALA A 53 -4.99 14.26 -8.49
C ALA A 53 -6.14 15.04 -9.16
N GLU A 54 -5.79 16.03 -10.00
CA GLU A 54 -6.77 16.81 -10.77
C GLU A 54 -7.63 15.92 -11.68
N SER A 55 -7.08 14.86 -12.27
CA SER A 55 -7.81 13.96 -13.17
C SER A 55 -8.90 13.13 -12.47
N VAL A 56 -8.83 12.99 -11.14
CA VAL A 56 -9.84 12.33 -10.30
C VAL A 56 -10.62 13.34 -9.43
N GLY A 57 -10.53 14.62 -9.76
CA GLY A 57 -11.30 15.69 -9.09
C GLY A 57 -10.77 16.09 -7.71
N SER A 58 -9.54 15.69 -7.35
CA SER A 58 -8.92 16.08 -6.08
C SER A 58 -8.11 17.36 -6.22
N ASP A 59 -8.37 18.31 -5.32
CA ASP A 59 -7.61 19.55 -5.15
C ASP A 59 -6.74 19.56 -3.88
N PHE A 60 -6.77 18.45 -3.09
CA PHE A 60 -6.07 18.36 -1.81
C PHE A 60 -4.81 17.48 -1.92
N MET A 61 -3.66 18.12 -1.75
CA MET A 61 -2.35 17.46 -1.75
C MET A 61 -1.46 18.08 -0.67
N VAL A 62 -0.81 17.25 0.16
CA VAL A 62 0.08 17.71 1.24
C VAL A 62 1.44 17.02 1.13
N ASP A 63 2.52 17.79 1.31
CA ASP A 63 3.89 17.25 1.43
C ASP A 63 4.07 16.55 2.78
N VAL A 64 4.55 15.31 2.76
CA VAL A 64 4.71 14.49 3.98
C VAL A 64 5.99 13.68 3.91
N ASP A 65 6.84 13.84 4.91
CA ASP A 65 7.88 12.88 5.26
C ASP A 65 7.38 12.01 6.42
N VAL A 66 7.19 10.71 6.18
CA VAL A 66 6.68 9.77 7.21
C VAL A 66 7.69 9.47 8.31
N THR A 67 8.93 9.95 8.20
CA THR A 67 9.97 9.86 9.23
C THR A 67 10.03 11.10 10.13
N ASP A 68 9.20 12.11 9.84
CA ASP A 68 9.10 13.36 10.60
C ASP A 68 7.70 13.48 11.22
N ASP A 69 7.63 13.35 12.53
CA ASP A 69 6.38 13.46 13.28
C ASP A 69 5.68 14.80 13.06
N ALA A 70 6.42 15.91 13.00
CA ALA A 70 5.86 17.24 12.78
C ALA A 70 5.24 17.36 11.36
N SER A 71 5.87 16.74 10.35
CA SER A 71 5.34 16.66 8.99
C SER A 71 4.03 15.88 8.94
N LEU A 72 3.96 14.74 9.63
CA LEU A 72 2.74 13.96 9.75
C LEU A 72 1.63 14.72 10.50
N ASP A 73 1.97 15.36 11.63
CA ASP A 73 1.02 16.14 12.41
C ASP A 73 0.38 17.26 11.58
N ALA A 74 1.22 18.05 10.88
CA ALA A 74 0.75 19.13 10.01
C ALA A 74 -0.17 18.62 8.87
N ALA A 75 0.14 17.46 8.29
CA ALA A 75 -0.67 16.86 7.23
C ALA A 75 -2.05 16.44 7.73
N PHE A 76 -2.13 15.79 8.90
CA PHE A 76 -3.41 15.38 9.47
C PHE A 76 -4.20 16.55 10.03
N GLU A 77 -3.55 17.62 10.52
CA GLU A 77 -4.21 18.90 10.85
C GLU A 77 -4.85 19.53 9.61
N ALA A 78 -4.11 19.63 8.50
CA ALA A 78 -4.65 20.13 7.24
C ALA A 78 -5.81 19.27 6.72
N LEU A 79 -5.72 17.93 6.85
CA LEU A 79 -6.77 17.01 6.45
C LEU A 79 -8.03 17.19 7.32
N SER A 80 -7.87 17.36 8.64
CA SER A 80 -8.98 17.59 9.57
C SER A 80 -9.69 18.92 9.32
N ALA A 81 -8.95 19.94 8.89
CA ALA A 81 -9.53 21.23 8.49
C ALA A 81 -10.34 21.12 7.19
N ARG A 82 -10.00 20.17 6.30
CA ARG A 82 -10.72 19.89 5.05
C ARG A 82 -11.95 19.03 5.30
N TRP A 83 -11.81 17.95 6.09
CA TRP A 83 -12.85 16.98 6.40
C TRP A 83 -12.84 16.65 7.89
N PRO A 84 -13.96 16.83 8.60
CA PRO A 84 -14.04 16.50 10.02
C PRO A 84 -13.91 14.99 10.27
N THR A 85 -14.25 14.16 9.29
CA THR A 85 -14.11 12.70 9.32
C THR A 85 -13.62 12.18 7.98
N ILE A 86 -12.94 11.01 8.00
CA ILE A 86 -12.55 10.26 6.83
C ILE A 86 -12.99 8.80 6.96
N ASP A 87 -13.25 8.14 5.85
CA ASP A 87 -13.70 6.75 5.78
C ASP A 87 -12.59 5.76 5.52
N PHE A 88 -11.49 6.21 4.90
CA PHE A 88 -10.38 5.31 4.60
C PHE A 88 -9.02 6.01 4.50
N VAL A 89 -7.98 5.20 4.74
CA VAL A 89 -6.58 5.54 4.46
C VAL A 89 -5.93 4.43 3.65
N VAL A 90 -5.23 4.79 2.58
CA VAL A 90 -4.38 3.88 1.81
C VAL A 90 -2.92 4.25 2.05
N HIS A 91 -2.25 3.44 2.85
CA HIS A 91 -0.83 3.55 3.17
C HIS A 91 -0.01 2.71 2.17
N ALA A 92 0.49 3.32 1.10
CA ALA A 92 1.30 2.64 0.09
C ALA A 92 2.76 3.13 0.12
N ILE A 93 3.34 3.20 1.32
CA ILE A 93 4.69 3.69 1.58
C ILE A 93 5.64 2.52 1.81
N ALA A 94 6.81 2.57 1.21
CA ALA A 94 7.92 1.66 1.49
C ALA A 94 9.24 2.23 0.95
N PHE A 95 10.31 2.00 1.68
CA PHE A 95 11.66 2.38 1.25
C PHE A 95 12.72 1.44 1.84
N SER A 96 13.77 1.21 1.06
CA SER A 96 15.04 0.63 1.50
C SER A 96 16.15 1.09 0.57
N ASP A 97 17.39 1.10 1.06
CA ASP A 97 18.54 1.36 0.19
C ASP A 97 18.66 0.22 -0.84
N LYS A 98 18.48 0.58 -2.12
CA LYS A 98 18.56 -0.35 -3.25
C LYS A 98 19.90 -1.08 -3.35
N ASN A 99 20.99 -0.48 -2.84
CA ASN A 99 22.31 -1.09 -2.88
C ASN A 99 22.42 -2.29 -1.92
N GLU A 100 21.62 -2.31 -0.86
CA GLU A 100 21.57 -3.39 0.11
C GLU A 100 20.46 -4.42 -0.16
N LEU A 101 19.59 -4.16 -1.15
CA LEU A 101 18.62 -5.16 -1.61
C LEU A 101 19.29 -6.27 -2.46
N THR A 102 20.47 -6.01 -2.99
CA THR A 102 21.29 -6.98 -3.72
C THR A 102 22.35 -7.61 -2.82
N GLY A 103 22.85 -8.79 -3.18
CA GLY A 103 23.87 -9.49 -2.40
C GLY A 103 23.28 -10.30 -1.25
N ARG A 104 24.12 -10.55 -0.23
CA ARG A 104 23.75 -11.41 0.92
C ARG A 104 22.97 -10.60 1.96
N PHE A 105 21.82 -11.11 2.39
CA PHE A 105 21.03 -10.54 3.49
C PHE A 105 21.87 -10.35 4.77
N LEU A 106 22.82 -11.25 5.05
CA LEU A 106 23.75 -11.18 6.19
C LEU A 106 24.49 -9.83 6.27
N ASN A 107 24.69 -9.15 5.14
CA ASN A 107 25.42 -7.90 5.06
C ASN A 107 24.53 -6.65 5.26
N THR A 108 23.25 -6.82 5.57
CA THR A 108 22.35 -5.69 5.85
C THR A 108 22.90 -4.84 6.98
N SER A 109 23.09 -3.56 6.72
CA SER A 109 23.57 -2.63 7.74
C SER A 109 22.48 -2.32 8.77
N ARG A 110 22.92 -2.01 10.01
CA ARG A 110 22.00 -1.57 11.07
C ARG A 110 21.22 -0.31 10.67
N ALA A 111 21.86 0.60 9.94
CA ALA A 111 21.24 1.85 9.48
C ALA A 111 20.10 1.56 8.50
N ASN A 112 20.36 0.77 7.45
CA ASN A 112 19.33 0.42 6.49
C ASN A 112 18.23 -0.47 7.08
N PHE A 113 18.57 -1.39 8.00
CA PHE A 113 17.58 -2.19 8.72
C PHE A 113 16.59 -1.29 9.47
N ARG A 114 17.09 -0.32 10.28
CA ARG A 114 16.23 0.62 11.01
C ARG A 114 15.38 1.46 10.06
N ASN A 115 15.99 2.06 9.05
CA ASN A 115 15.30 2.91 8.09
C ASN A 115 14.23 2.16 7.28
N SER A 116 14.52 0.91 6.88
CA SER A 116 13.55 0.09 6.15
C SER A 116 12.33 -0.27 7.01
N LEU A 117 12.53 -0.60 8.30
CA LEU A 117 11.42 -0.89 9.21
C LEU A 117 10.65 0.37 9.59
N ASP A 118 11.33 1.45 9.82
CA ASP A 118 10.73 2.74 10.17
C ASP A 118 9.77 3.19 9.05
N ILE A 119 10.29 3.35 7.83
CA ILE A 119 9.48 3.82 6.69
C ILE A 119 8.46 2.78 6.22
N SER A 120 8.80 1.48 6.20
CA SER A 120 7.96 0.47 5.53
C SER A 120 7.04 -0.30 6.48
N CYS A 121 7.16 -0.08 7.78
CA CYS A 121 6.33 -0.74 8.80
C CYS A 121 5.82 0.26 9.85
N TYR A 122 6.71 0.95 10.58
CA TYR A 122 6.32 1.81 11.69
C TYR A 122 5.46 3.00 11.23
N SER A 123 5.73 3.55 10.05
CA SER A 123 4.91 4.62 9.47
C SER A 123 3.42 4.27 9.34
N LEU A 124 3.05 2.97 9.16
CA LEU A 124 1.65 2.56 9.20
C LEU A 124 1.02 2.83 10.56
N ILE A 125 1.76 2.56 11.65
CA ILE A 125 1.28 2.78 13.02
C ILE A 125 1.10 4.28 13.28
N GLU A 126 2.07 5.10 12.84
CA GLU A 126 2.01 6.56 12.99
C GLU A 126 0.86 7.18 12.19
N VAL A 127 0.64 6.70 10.98
CA VAL A 127 -0.49 7.12 10.14
C VAL A 127 -1.82 6.67 10.77
N ALA A 128 -1.92 5.43 11.24
CA ALA A 128 -3.12 4.93 11.91
C ALA A 128 -3.47 5.74 13.17
N ARG A 129 -2.46 6.08 13.99
CA ARG A 129 -2.63 6.91 15.19
C ARG A 129 -3.24 8.27 14.89
N ARG A 130 -2.78 8.92 13.80
CA ARG A 130 -3.26 10.25 13.40
C ARG A 130 -4.58 10.21 12.64
N ALA A 131 -4.84 9.13 11.92
CA ALA A 131 -6.12 8.93 11.25
C ALA A 131 -7.25 8.59 12.24
N HIS A 132 -6.92 7.91 13.33
CA HIS A 132 -7.89 7.43 14.33
C HIS A 132 -8.89 8.49 14.80
N PRO A 133 -8.49 9.72 15.21
CA PRO A 133 -9.45 10.75 15.63
C PRO A 133 -10.44 11.18 14.54
N LEU A 134 -10.07 11.01 13.26
CA LEU A 134 -10.92 11.33 12.11
C LEU A 134 -11.84 10.16 11.71
N MET A 135 -11.63 8.97 12.28
CA MET A 135 -12.34 7.74 11.92
C MET A 135 -13.18 7.16 13.05
N VAL A 136 -12.86 7.47 14.31
CA VAL A 136 -13.44 6.80 15.48
C VAL A 136 -14.97 6.92 15.58
N GLU A 137 -15.57 8.00 15.10
CA GLU A 137 -17.03 8.21 15.17
C GLU A 137 -17.81 7.35 14.15
N ASN A 138 -17.25 7.17 12.95
CA ASN A 138 -17.94 6.53 11.82
C ASN A 138 -17.35 5.15 11.44
N GLY A 139 -16.26 4.76 12.08
CA GLY A 139 -15.49 3.62 11.64
C GLY A 139 -14.76 3.89 10.32
N GLY A 140 -14.39 2.83 9.61
CA GLY A 140 -13.74 2.97 8.32
C GLY A 140 -12.71 1.86 8.03
N THR A 141 -11.74 2.15 7.14
CA THR A 141 -10.72 1.16 6.80
C THR A 141 -9.34 1.76 6.57
N ILE A 142 -8.32 1.08 7.04
CA ILE A 142 -6.91 1.37 6.74
C ILE A 142 -6.37 0.23 5.89
N LEU A 143 -5.87 0.56 4.70
CA LEU A 143 -5.28 -0.39 3.77
C LEU A 143 -3.78 -0.14 3.65
N THR A 144 -2.99 -1.21 3.63
CA THR A 144 -1.57 -1.12 3.29
C THR A 144 -1.18 -2.11 2.20
N LEU A 145 0.04 -1.97 1.67
CA LEU A 145 0.57 -2.84 0.62
C LEU A 145 1.72 -3.67 1.16
N THR A 146 1.59 -4.98 1.02
CA THR A 146 2.65 -5.95 1.32
C THR A 146 3.11 -6.71 0.07
N TYR A 147 3.98 -7.69 0.24
CA TYR A 147 4.46 -8.51 -0.84
C TYR A 147 4.85 -9.91 -0.32
N GLN A 148 4.75 -10.93 -1.16
CA GLN A 148 5.05 -12.33 -0.79
C GLN A 148 6.41 -12.56 -0.13
N GLY A 149 7.36 -11.62 -0.28
CA GLY A 149 8.65 -11.64 0.41
C GLY A 149 8.56 -11.62 1.93
N SER A 150 7.38 -11.31 2.50
CA SER A 150 7.08 -11.37 3.93
C SER A 150 7.11 -12.80 4.50
N ASN A 151 6.72 -13.79 3.71
CA ASN A 151 6.57 -15.18 4.14
C ASN A 151 7.35 -16.19 3.29
N ARG A 152 7.99 -15.74 2.21
CA ARG A 152 8.84 -16.55 1.33
C ARG A 152 10.09 -15.76 0.94
N VAL A 153 11.22 -16.41 0.84
CA VAL A 153 12.44 -15.75 0.36
C VAL A 153 12.26 -15.38 -1.10
N THR A 154 12.32 -14.10 -1.39
CA THR A 154 12.32 -13.55 -2.74
C THR A 154 13.70 -12.98 -3.03
N PRO A 155 14.38 -13.41 -4.11
CA PRO A 155 15.69 -12.89 -4.47
C PRO A 155 15.70 -11.37 -4.60
N PHE A 156 16.74 -10.72 -4.10
CA PHE A 156 16.93 -9.26 -4.14
C PHE A 156 15.88 -8.45 -3.36
N TYR A 157 15.20 -9.08 -2.42
CA TYR A 157 14.23 -8.40 -1.56
C TYR A 157 14.76 -8.17 -0.13
N ASN A 158 15.67 -9.04 0.32
CA ASN A 158 16.46 -8.93 1.56
C ASN A 158 15.66 -8.32 2.75
N VAL A 159 16.14 -7.19 3.31
CA VAL A 159 15.53 -6.54 4.49
C VAL A 159 14.07 -6.12 4.27
N MET A 160 13.68 -5.86 3.03
CA MET A 160 12.27 -5.56 2.73
C MET A 160 11.34 -6.73 3.03
N GLY A 161 11.82 -7.99 2.90
CA GLY A 161 11.05 -9.16 3.33
C GLY A 161 10.76 -9.13 4.82
N VAL A 162 11.76 -8.78 5.64
CA VAL A 162 11.60 -8.61 7.09
C VAL A 162 10.66 -7.45 7.42
N ALA A 163 10.83 -6.30 6.75
CA ALA A 163 9.94 -5.14 6.94
C ALA A 163 8.49 -5.46 6.58
N LYS A 164 8.24 -6.22 5.49
CA LYS A 164 6.89 -6.64 5.11
C LYS A 164 6.30 -7.68 6.05
N ALA A 165 7.10 -8.58 6.62
CA ALA A 165 6.66 -9.50 7.66
C ALA A 165 6.22 -8.74 8.93
N ALA A 166 7.00 -7.75 9.35
CA ALA A 166 6.65 -6.87 10.47
C ALA A 166 5.38 -6.06 10.15
N LEU A 167 5.25 -5.52 8.94
CA LEU A 167 4.05 -4.79 8.49
C LEU A 167 2.79 -5.67 8.56
N GLU A 168 2.85 -6.93 8.10
CA GLU A 168 1.73 -7.88 8.19
C GLU A 168 1.37 -8.23 9.63
N ALA A 169 2.35 -8.28 10.53
CA ALA A 169 2.08 -8.38 11.96
C ALA A 169 1.37 -7.12 12.49
N ALA A 170 1.86 -5.92 12.14
CA ALA A 170 1.26 -4.64 12.54
C ALA A 170 -0.21 -4.54 12.06
N VAL A 171 -0.53 -5.00 10.85
CA VAL A 171 -1.92 -5.06 10.35
C VAL A 171 -2.83 -5.83 11.31
N ARG A 172 -2.39 -7.01 11.80
CA ARG A 172 -3.18 -7.83 12.73
C ARG A 172 -3.37 -7.18 14.09
N TYR A 173 -2.31 -6.56 14.63
CA TYR A 173 -2.40 -5.85 15.91
C TYR A 173 -3.29 -4.62 15.81
N LEU A 174 -3.13 -3.80 14.76
CA LEU A 174 -3.99 -2.63 14.54
C LEU A 174 -5.45 -3.03 14.28
N ALA A 175 -5.69 -4.14 13.57
CA ALA A 175 -7.05 -4.65 13.37
C ALA A 175 -7.73 -5.06 14.68
N ASN A 176 -6.96 -5.65 15.63
CA ASN A 176 -7.46 -5.98 16.96
C ASN A 176 -7.72 -4.72 17.81
N ASP A 177 -6.81 -3.76 17.78
CA ASP A 177 -6.92 -2.55 18.59
C ASP A 177 -8.06 -1.64 18.14
N LEU A 178 -8.22 -1.47 16.81
CA LEU A 178 -9.17 -0.52 16.22
C LEU A 178 -10.53 -1.15 15.88
N GLY A 179 -10.62 -2.49 15.91
CA GLY A 179 -11.85 -3.23 15.59
C GLY A 179 -13.06 -2.87 16.46
N PRO A 180 -12.94 -2.67 17.79
CA PRO A 180 -14.04 -2.23 18.64
C PRO A 180 -14.67 -0.90 18.21
N GLU A 181 -13.94 -0.06 17.48
CA GLU A 181 -14.36 1.23 16.93
C GLU A 181 -14.80 1.13 15.47
N SER A 182 -15.02 -0.08 14.97
CA SER A 182 -15.41 -0.36 13.59
C SER A 182 -14.40 0.12 12.53
N ILE A 183 -13.13 0.28 12.92
CA ILE A 183 -12.04 0.59 11.99
C ILE A 183 -11.34 -0.72 11.60
N ARG A 184 -11.41 -1.07 10.34
CA ARG A 184 -10.82 -2.29 9.79
C ARG A 184 -9.42 -2.01 9.24
N VAL A 185 -8.50 -2.94 9.42
CA VAL A 185 -7.12 -2.82 8.92
C VAL A 185 -6.76 -4.05 8.13
N ASN A 186 -6.40 -3.88 6.85
CA ASN A 186 -6.04 -4.98 5.96
C ASN A 186 -4.84 -4.63 5.09
N ALA A 187 -4.18 -5.65 4.55
CA ALA A 187 -3.13 -5.48 3.56
C ALA A 187 -3.50 -6.16 2.23
N ILE A 188 -3.10 -5.55 1.12
CA ILE A 188 -3.15 -6.15 -0.20
C ILE A 188 -1.73 -6.59 -0.57
N SER A 189 -1.58 -7.83 -1.01
CA SER A 189 -0.33 -8.42 -1.48
C SER A 189 -0.40 -8.71 -2.98
N PRO A 190 -0.09 -7.72 -3.83
CA PRO A 190 -0.09 -7.94 -5.27
C PRO A 190 1.09 -8.82 -5.70
N GLY A 191 0.93 -9.49 -6.83
CA GLY A 191 2.04 -10.10 -7.56
C GLY A 191 3.03 -9.04 -8.07
N PRO A 192 4.12 -9.46 -8.74
CA PRO A 192 5.08 -8.52 -9.32
C PRO A 192 4.41 -7.56 -10.32
N MET A 193 4.66 -6.26 -10.15
CA MET A 193 4.11 -5.20 -11.01
C MET A 193 5.22 -4.29 -11.53
N LYS A 194 5.00 -3.69 -12.71
CA LYS A 194 5.95 -2.77 -13.35
C LYS A 194 5.82 -1.36 -12.79
N THR A 195 6.17 -1.19 -11.53
CA THR A 195 6.15 0.09 -10.80
C THR A 195 7.55 0.68 -10.65
N LEU A 196 7.64 1.95 -10.25
CA LEU A 196 8.93 2.59 -9.92
C LEU A 196 9.63 1.85 -8.76
N ALA A 197 8.90 1.52 -7.69
CA ALA A 197 9.42 0.74 -6.57
C ALA A 197 9.86 -0.67 -7.01
N GLY A 198 9.07 -1.36 -7.83
CA GLY A 198 9.41 -2.66 -8.38
C GLY A 198 10.67 -2.65 -9.24
N ALA A 199 10.91 -1.56 -10.00
CA ALA A 199 12.11 -1.41 -10.83
C ALA A 199 13.41 -1.26 -9.99
N ALA A 200 13.31 -0.82 -8.74
CA ALA A 200 14.45 -0.73 -7.81
C ALA A 200 14.91 -2.12 -7.30
N ILE A 201 14.07 -3.15 -7.42
CA ILE A 201 14.38 -4.51 -7.00
C ILE A 201 15.20 -5.21 -8.10
N GLY A 202 16.36 -5.74 -7.75
CA GLY A 202 17.19 -6.51 -8.66
C GLY A 202 16.40 -7.68 -9.27
N GLY A 203 16.56 -7.92 -10.58
CA GLY A 203 15.88 -9.04 -11.24
C GLY A 203 14.36 -8.90 -11.43
N ALA A 204 13.77 -7.75 -11.18
CA ALA A 204 12.32 -7.51 -11.26
C ALA A 204 11.68 -7.99 -12.59
N ARG A 205 12.38 -7.79 -13.74
CA ARG A 205 11.91 -8.29 -15.04
C ARG A 205 11.83 -9.83 -15.09
N LYS A 206 12.80 -10.51 -14.47
CA LYS A 206 12.82 -11.99 -14.42
C LYS A 206 11.70 -12.51 -13.52
N THR A 207 11.53 -11.90 -12.35
CA THR A 207 10.46 -12.25 -11.41
C THR A 207 9.08 -12.02 -12.05
N TYR A 208 8.89 -10.88 -12.73
CA TYR A 208 7.65 -10.59 -13.46
C TYR A 208 7.34 -11.67 -14.50
N LYS A 209 8.31 -12.00 -15.37
CA LYS A 209 8.15 -13.03 -16.41
C LYS A 209 7.88 -14.41 -15.79
N HIS A 210 8.61 -14.75 -14.73
CA HIS A 210 8.44 -16.04 -14.05
C HIS A 210 7.02 -16.20 -13.47
N THR A 211 6.50 -15.17 -12.79
CA THR A 211 5.13 -15.19 -12.25
C THR A 211 4.09 -15.26 -13.38
N ASP A 212 4.27 -14.47 -14.44
CA ASP A 212 3.40 -14.46 -15.61
C ASP A 212 3.27 -15.85 -16.26
N MET A 213 4.37 -16.57 -16.36
CA MET A 213 4.40 -17.91 -16.96
C MET A 213 3.86 -19.01 -16.04
N ASN A 214 3.99 -18.85 -14.72
CA ASN A 214 3.76 -19.91 -13.77
C ASN A 214 2.49 -19.74 -12.92
N ALA A 215 2.00 -18.51 -12.68
CA ALA A 215 0.78 -18.29 -11.91
C ALA A 215 -0.38 -19.14 -12.46
N PRO A 216 -1.30 -19.66 -11.63
CA PRO A 216 -2.48 -20.39 -12.09
C PRO A 216 -3.25 -19.67 -13.20
N LEU A 217 -3.43 -18.34 -13.10
CA LEU A 217 -4.10 -17.55 -14.12
C LEU A 217 -3.21 -17.19 -15.33
N ARG A 218 -1.93 -17.61 -15.35
CA ARG A 218 -0.95 -17.24 -16.40
C ARG A 218 -0.89 -15.73 -16.62
N SER A 219 -1.03 -14.96 -15.56
CA SER A 219 -0.99 -13.49 -15.58
C SER A 219 -0.47 -12.93 -14.27
N ASN A 220 0.12 -11.76 -14.35
CA ASN A 220 0.47 -10.96 -13.18
C ASN A 220 -0.72 -10.12 -12.69
N ALA A 221 -0.57 -9.53 -11.50
CA ALA A 221 -1.49 -8.53 -10.99
C ALA A 221 -1.55 -7.31 -11.92
N THR A 222 -2.74 -6.72 -12.05
CA THR A 222 -2.95 -5.44 -12.74
C THR A 222 -3.35 -4.35 -11.76
N LEU A 223 -3.21 -3.08 -12.15
CA LEU A 223 -3.64 -1.95 -11.31
C LEU A 223 -5.15 -2.00 -11.05
N GLU A 224 -5.92 -2.43 -12.04
CA GLU A 224 -7.38 -2.57 -11.96
C GLU A 224 -7.78 -3.66 -10.97
N ALA A 225 -7.10 -4.82 -10.97
CA ALA A 225 -7.39 -5.91 -10.06
C ALA A 225 -7.08 -5.52 -8.60
N VAL A 226 -5.95 -4.83 -8.39
CA VAL A 226 -5.59 -4.32 -7.05
C VAL A 226 -6.54 -3.21 -6.62
N GLY A 227 -6.89 -2.29 -7.52
CA GLY A 227 -7.89 -1.23 -7.28
C GLY A 227 -9.26 -1.79 -6.90
N GLY A 228 -9.75 -2.79 -7.65
CA GLY A 228 -11.02 -3.47 -7.33
C GLY A 228 -11.01 -4.15 -5.96
N THR A 229 -9.88 -4.77 -5.59
CA THR A 229 -9.71 -5.35 -4.25
C THR A 229 -9.73 -4.26 -3.17
N ALA A 230 -9.11 -3.12 -3.41
CA ALA A 230 -9.11 -1.99 -2.47
C ALA A 230 -10.53 -1.42 -2.31
N VAL A 231 -11.31 -1.28 -3.39
CA VAL A 231 -12.71 -0.86 -3.34
C VAL A 231 -13.55 -1.86 -2.53
N TYR A 232 -13.39 -3.19 -2.76
CA TYR A 232 -14.05 -4.21 -1.93
C TYR A 232 -13.74 -4.01 -0.45
N LEU A 233 -12.46 -3.91 -0.09
CA LEU A 233 -12.03 -3.77 1.31
C LEU A 233 -12.49 -2.45 1.95
N ALA A 234 -12.63 -1.38 1.17
CA ALA A 234 -13.02 -0.05 1.67
C ALA A 234 -14.54 0.18 1.68
N SER A 235 -15.31 -0.60 0.92
CA SER A 235 -16.75 -0.52 0.84
C SER A 235 -17.43 -1.40 1.90
N ASP A 236 -18.77 -1.31 1.97
CA ASP A 236 -19.61 -2.12 2.84
C ASP A 236 -19.54 -3.62 2.49
N ALA A 237 -19.14 -3.98 1.24
CA ALA A 237 -18.91 -5.35 0.85
C ALA A 237 -17.79 -6.03 1.66
N GLY A 238 -16.83 -5.24 2.17
CA GLY A 238 -15.74 -5.71 3.02
C GLY A 238 -15.99 -5.57 4.54
N ALA A 239 -17.22 -5.30 4.98
CA ALA A 239 -17.54 -4.94 6.37
C ALA A 239 -17.05 -5.94 7.43
N CYS A 240 -16.98 -7.24 7.10
CA CYS A 240 -16.50 -8.28 8.01
C CYS A 240 -15.06 -8.74 7.71
N THR A 241 -14.28 -7.96 6.94
CA THR A 241 -12.90 -8.30 6.58
C THR A 241 -11.93 -7.36 7.29
N THR A 242 -11.19 -7.87 8.28
CA THR A 242 -10.14 -7.15 9.00
C THR A 242 -9.03 -8.08 9.43
N GLY A 243 -7.80 -7.58 9.55
CA GLY A 243 -6.60 -8.35 9.91
C GLY A 243 -6.06 -9.23 8.76
N GLU A 244 -6.60 -9.11 7.56
CA GLU A 244 -6.32 -9.99 6.44
C GLU A 244 -5.22 -9.48 5.51
N ILE A 245 -4.54 -10.44 4.88
CA ILE A 245 -3.56 -10.20 3.82
C ILE A 245 -4.13 -10.78 2.53
N ILE A 246 -4.78 -9.94 1.75
CA ILE A 246 -5.45 -10.35 0.50
C ILE A 246 -4.46 -10.41 -0.65
N ARG A 247 -4.33 -11.58 -1.24
CA ARG A 247 -3.41 -11.82 -2.35
C ARG A 247 -4.07 -11.54 -3.69
N VAL A 248 -3.40 -10.70 -4.49
CA VAL A 248 -3.80 -10.35 -5.86
C VAL A 248 -2.61 -10.65 -6.77
N ASP A 249 -2.36 -11.91 -7.07
CA ASP A 249 -1.12 -12.38 -7.71
C ASP A 249 -1.33 -13.47 -8.77
N GLY A 250 -2.54 -13.59 -9.29
CA GLY A 250 -2.90 -14.63 -10.26
C GLY A 250 -2.87 -16.04 -9.67
N GLY A 251 -2.86 -16.16 -8.33
CA GLY A 251 -2.75 -17.44 -7.60
C GLY A 251 -1.30 -17.93 -7.45
N TYR A 252 -0.30 -17.12 -7.79
CA TYR A 252 1.11 -17.54 -7.74
C TYR A 252 1.52 -18.05 -6.35
N HIS A 253 0.98 -17.48 -5.29
CA HIS A 253 1.32 -17.83 -3.90
C HIS A 253 1.00 -19.29 -3.51
N VAL A 254 0.10 -19.97 -4.20
CA VAL A 254 -0.28 -21.37 -3.88
C VAL A 254 0.68 -22.39 -4.47
N LEU A 255 1.58 -21.96 -5.35
CA LEU A 255 2.47 -22.87 -6.05
C LEU A 255 3.61 -23.35 -5.16
N GLY A 256 3.84 -24.66 -5.16
CA GLY A 256 5.05 -25.29 -4.62
C GLY A 256 6.19 -25.38 -5.63
N MET A 257 5.88 -25.42 -6.93
CA MET A 257 6.84 -25.55 -8.03
C MET A 257 6.38 -24.78 -9.27
N PRO A 258 7.30 -24.45 -10.20
CA PRO A 258 6.92 -23.92 -11.51
C PRO A 258 6.02 -24.89 -12.27
N GLN A 259 5.35 -24.39 -13.32
CA GLN A 259 4.59 -25.23 -14.23
C GLN A 259 5.54 -26.18 -14.98
N PRO A 260 5.11 -27.41 -15.33
CA PRO A 260 5.97 -28.42 -15.98
C PRO A 260 6.70 -27.90 -17.22
N ASP A 261 6.04 -27.07 -18.02
CA ASP A 261 6.62 -26.50 -19.25
C ASP A 261 7.68 -25.41 -18.99
N ASN A 262 7.90 -25.04 -17.72
CA ASN A 262 8.82 -23.97 -17.28
C ASN A 262 9.90 -24.47 -16.31
N ILE A 263 10.08 -25.80 -16.23
CA ILE A 263 11.15 -26.46 -15.46
C ILE A 263 12.38 -26.64 -16.30
#